data_f85948d867d56cb0a5728d3c7f084f35
#
_entry.id   f85948d867d56cb0a5728d3c7f084f35
#
_cell.length_a   1.000
_cell.length_b   1.000
_cell.length_c   1.000
_cell.angle_alpha   90.00
_cell.angle_beta   90.00
_cell.angle_gamma   90.00
#
_symmetry.space_group_name_H-M   'P 1'
#
loop_
_entity.id
_entity.type
_entity.pdbx_description
1 polymer ?
#
loop_
_entity_poly.entity_id
_entity_poly.type
_entity_poly.pdbx_seq_one_letter_code
_entity_poly.pdbx_strand_id
1 'polypeptide(L)'
;NSLILENTNGNNIIIGNGGNEVGFTEDTYEGMFTLENVDGSDVKIEYGNLASGYVQESTATSANITLFGLNKTDGAGHVEGRATTSDVLALTDEIRINDVLVGATKLSSAEAKAAAINAISAESGVTATATTTAFVDLNFDQDATATSFEVNGTAIDVNALNSVSDVAAAINTADVGVKATASTEGLLKLFDAGGGNITIDLTAPTAYVA
;
A
#
# COMPACT_ATOMS: atom_id res chain seq x y z
N ASN A 1 24.35 -7.13 3.45
CA ASN A 1 23.31 -6.88 2.47
C ASN A 1 22.02 -6.71 3.25
N SER A 2 21.37 -5.57 3.14
CA SER A 2 20.08 -5.31 3.76
C SER A 2 19.04 -5.22 2.65
N LEU A 3 17.95 -5.93 2.83
CA LEU A 3 16.79 -5.83 1.99
C LEU A 3 16.02 -4.58 2.40
N ILE A 4 15.73 -3.70 1.46
CA ILE A 4 14.97 -2.48 1.70
C ILE A 4 13.64 -2.66 0.97
N LEU A 5 12.56 -2.71 1.74
CA LEU A 5 11.22 -2.51 1.24
C LEU A 5 10.91 -1.04 1.38
N GLU A 6 10.82 -0.34 0.28
CA GLU A 6 10.45 1.07 0.26
C GLU A 6 9.06 1.23 -0.34
N ASN A 7 8.16 1.73 0.46
CA ASN A 7 6.84 2.12 0.02
C ASN A 7 6.86 3.64 -0.21
N THR A 8 7.08 4.03 -1.44
CA THR A 8 7.15 5.47 -1.79
C THR A 8 5.80 6.11 -2.01
N ASN A 9 4.74 5.31 -2.24
CA ASN A 9 3.39 5.84 -2.49
C ASN A 9 2.34 4.72 -2.33
N GLY A 10 1.90 4.40 -1.16
CA GLY A 10 0.64 3.88 -0.99
C GLY A 10 0.15 2.54 -0.70
N ASN A 11 0.53 1.35 -0.83
CA ASN A 11 -0.27 0.17 -0.47
C ASN A 11 0.44 -0.86 0.38
N ASN A 12 -0.39 -1.71 0.99
CA ASN A 12 0.10 -2.81 1.80
C ASN A 12 0.86 -3.82 0.93
N ILE A 13 2.03 -4.22 1.40
CA ILE A 13 2.76 -5.36 0.90
C ILE A 13 2.49 -6.51 1.86
N ILE A 14 1.85 -7.58 1.38
CA ILE A 14 1.60 -8.77 2.18
C ILE A 14 2.63 -9.81 1.79
N ILE A 15 3.46 -10.20 2.74
CA ILE A 15 4.39 -11.31 2.60
C ILE A 15 3.77 -12.52 3.31
N GLY A 16 3.37 -13.52 2.53
CA GLY A 16 2.78 -14.76 3.02
C GLY A 16 3.83 -15.77 3.52
N ASN A 17 3.38 -17.01 3.74
CA ASN A 17 4.19 -18.10 4.26
C ASN A 17 5.48 -18.29 3.48
N GLY A 18 6.62 -18.36 4.18
CA GLY A 18 7.96 -18.52 3.59
C GLY A 18 8.79 -17.22 3.58
N GLY A 19 8.20 -16.09 3.97
CA GLY A 19 8.93 -14.82 4.05
C GLY A 19 10.19 -14.86 4.92
N ASN A 20 10.21 -15.70 5.96
CA ASN A 20 11.36 -15.85 6.84
C ASN A 20 12.61 -16.45 6.14
N GLU A 21 12.42 -17.24 5.09
CA GLU A 21 13.52 -17.83 4.32
C GLU A 21 14.21 -16.80 3.42
N VAL A 22 13.54 -15.69 3.18
CA VAL A 22 14.03 -14.58 2.35
C VAL A 22 14.37 -13.33 3.17
N GLY A 23 14.41 -13.49 4.49
CA GLY A 23 14.76 -12.39 5.40
C GLY A 23 13.63 -11.41 5.71
N PHE A 24 12.38 -11.73 5.30
CA PHE A 24 11.19 -10.99 5.68
C PHE A 24 10.42 -11.67 6.79
N THR A 25 9.89 -10.89 7.69
CA THR A 25 8.84 -11.38 8.59
C THR A 25 7.54 -11.49 7.78
N GLU A 26 6.80 -12.59 7.98
CA GLU A 26 5.44 -12.72 7.46
C GLU A 26 4.60 -11.62 8.09
N ASP A 27 4.25 -10.62 7.30
CA ASP A 27 3.46 -9.48 7.77
C ASP A 27 2.84 -8.74 6.58
N THR A 28 1.91 -7.85 6.89
CA THR A 28 1.36 -6.89 5.95
C THR A 28 2.13 -5.58 6.09
N TYR A 29 2.92 -5.23 5.08
CA TYR A 29 3.61 -3.94 5.00
C TYR A 29 2.69 -2.92 4.37
N GLU A 30 2.40 -1.86 5.10
CA GLU A 30 1.32 -0.95 4.79
C GLU A 30 1.78 0.20 3.90
N GLY A 31 0.87 0.67 3.05
CA GLY A 31 1.14 1.68 2.05
C GLY A 31 0.88 3.12 2.50
N MET A 32 1.32 4.08 1.69
CA MET A 32 1.11 5.51 1.89
C MET A 32 0.14 6.09 0.85
N PHE A 33 -0.52 7.17 1.18
CA PHE A 33 -1.30 7.96 0.25
C PHE A 33 -1.11 9.47 0.50
N THR A 34 -1.33 10.27 -0.53
CA THR A 34 -1.23 11.72 -0.47
C THR A 34 -2.62 12.34 -0.56
N LEU A 35 -2.89 13.32 0.26
CA LEU A 35 -4.08 14.18 0.19
C LEU A 35 -3.69 15.54 -0.36
N GLU A 36 -4.45 16.02 -1.33
CA GLU A 36 -4.28 17.35 -1.90
C GLU A 36 -5.64 18.00 -2.09
N ASN A 37 -5.77 19.26 -1.68
CA ASN A 37 -6.94 20.06 -2.01
C ASN A 37 -6.89 20.46 -3.48
N VAL A 38 -8.01 20.31 -4.18
CA VAL A 38 -8.14 20.63 -5.62
C VAL A 38 -7.82 22.09 -5.93
N ASP A 39 -8.06 22.98 -4.98
CA ASP A 39 -7.83 24.43 -5.10
C ASP A 39 -6.51 24.89 -4.49
N GLY A 40 -5.69 23.96 -4.00
CA GLY A 40 -4.41 24.25 -3.35
C GLY A 40 -4.52 24.85 -1.95
N SER A 41 -5.73 24.88 -1.37
CA SER A 41 -5.91 25.29 0.03
C SER A 41 -5.40 24.22 1.00
N ASP A 42 -5.27 24.60 2.28
CA ASP A 42 -4.80 23.68 3.32
C ASP A 42 -5.76 22.52 3.52
N VAL A 43 -5.22 21.30 3.55
CA VAL A 43 -5.97 20.09 3.95
C VAL A 43 -6.03 20.04 5.46
N LYS A 44 -7.23 20.08 6.02
CA LYS A 44 -7.45 19.99 7.46
C LYS A 44 -7.93 18.60 7.84
N ILE A 45 -7.16 17.93 8.68
CA ILE A 45 -7.48 16.58 9.19
C ILE A 45 -7.64 16.66 10.69
N GLU A 46 -8.82 16.32 11.17
CA GLU A 46 -9.17 16.30 12.58
C GLU A 46 -10.04 15.08 12.90
N TYR A 47 -10.02 14.64 14.13
CA TYR A 47 -11.05 13.72 14.63
C TYR A 47 -12.26 14.55 15.09
N GLY A 48 -13.47 14.02 14.82
CA GLY A 48 -14.72 14.72 15.14
C GLY A 48 -14.86 15.03 16.63
N ASN A 49 -15.49 16.14 16.93
CA ASN A 49 -15.87 16.55 18.28
C ASN A 49 -17.17 17.35 18.26
N LEU A 50 -17.79 17.54 19.44
CA LEU A 50 -19.03 18.29 19.59
C LEU A 50 -18.94 19.77 19.14
N ALA A 51 -17.79 20.40 19.36
CA ALA A 51 -17.59 21.81 19.06
C ALA A 51 -17.63 22.10 17.55
N SER A 52 -17.36 21.10 16.73
CA SER A 52 -17.36 21.18 15.27
C SER A 52 -18.70 20.78 14.64
N GLY A 53 -19.74 20.54 15.43
CA GLY A 53 -21.06 20.14 14.94
C GLY A 53 -21.18 18.68 14.50
N TYR A 54 -20.19 17.86 14.81
CA TYR A 54 -20.20 16.44 14.54
C TYR A 54 -20.98 15.67 15.57
N VAL A 55 -21.09 14.34 15.36
CA VAL A 55 -21.82 13.42 16.21
C VAL A 55 -21.60 13.73 17.69
N GLN A 56 -22.65 13.63 18.46
CA GLN A 56 -22.74 14.11 19.84
C GLN A 56 -21.67 13.55 20.79
N GLU A 57 -21.06 12.41 20.45
CA GLU A 57 -19.94 11.83 21.19
C GLU A 57 -18.98 11.21 20.20
N SER A 58 -17.98 11.96 19.79
CA SER A 58 -16.88 11.39 19.02
C SER A 58 -15.98 10.58 19.96
N THR A 59 -15.81 9.30 19.66
CA THR A 59 -14.80 8.45 20.28
C THR A 59 -13.49 8.42 19.49
N ALA A 60 -13.44 9.14 18.37
CA ALA A 60 -12.24 9.22 17.54
C ALA A 60 -11.08 9.84 18.30
N THR A 61 -9.92 9.27 18.12
CA THR A 61 -8.67 9.68 18.76
C THR A 61 -7.57 9.87 17.71
N SER A 62 -6.42 10.37 18.13
CA SER A 62 -5.25 10.41 17.25
C SER A 62 -4.85 9.01 16.73
N ALA A 63 -5.17 7.95 17.48
CA ALA A 63 -4.96 6.58 17.04
C ALA A 63 -5.81 6.22 15.81
N ASN A 64 -7.03 6.76 15.69
CA ASN A 64 -7.89 6.55 14.51
C ASN A 64 -7.31 7.25 13.27
N ILE A 65 -6.71 8.43 13.42
CA ILE A 65 -6.00 9.11 12.33
C ILE A 65 -4.77 8.30 11.91
N THR A 66 -4.03 7.76 12.90
CA THR A 66 -2.89 6.87 12.64
C THR A 66 -3.33 5.57 11.97
N LEU A 67 -4.46 4.99 12.38
CA LEU A 67 -5.06 3.80 11.76
C LEU A 67 -5.37 4.05 10.27
N PHE A 68 -5.77 5.26 9.93
CA PHE A 68 -6.00 5.68 8.56
C PHE A 68 -4.68 5.91 7.77
N GLY A 69 -3.55 5.98 8.47
CA GLY A 69 -2.24 6.28 7.86
C GLY A 69 -1.98 7.77 7.67
N LEU A 70 -2.80 8.64 8.26
CA LEU A 70 -2.65 10.08 8.15
C LEU A 70 -1.92 10.68 9.34
N ASN A 71 -1.22 11.76 9.09
CA ASN A 71 -0.73 12.67 10.12
C ASN A 71 -1.69 13.86 10.25
N LYS A 72 -1.70 14.49 11.42
CA LYS A 72 -2.36 15.78 11.57
C LYS A 72 -1.70 16.78 10.63
N THR A 73 -2.53 17.56 9.91
CA THR A 73 -2.02 18.55 8.94
C THR A 73 -1.07 19.55 9.57
N ASP A 74 -0.05 19.95 8.82
CA ASP A 74 0.87 21.03 9.17
C ASP A 74 0.49 22.39 8.54
N GLY A 75 -0.60 22.43 7.77
CA GLY A 75 -1.06 23.62 7.08
C GLY A 75 -0.40 23.90 5.74
N ALA A 76 0.22 22.88 5.12
CA ALA A 76 0.95 23.03 3.86
C ALA A 76 0.11 22.73 2.60
N GLY A 77 -1.19 22.56 2.72
CA GLY A 77 -2.09 22.29 1.59
C GLY A 77 -2.09 20.86 1.08
N HIS A 78 -1.10 20.07 1.46
CA HIS A 78 -1.07 18.63 1.23
C HIS A 78 -0.64 17.88 2.49
N VAL A 79 -1.06 16.63 2.62
CA VAL A 79 -0.66 15.74 3.70
C VAL A 79 -0.17 14.44 3.09
N GLU A 80 1.09 14.13 3.32
CA GLU A 80 1.64 12.83 2.97
C GLU A 80 1.39 11.86 4.12
N GLY A 81 0.67 10.77 3.83
CA GLY A 81 0.36 9.73 4.79
C GLY A 81 1.58 8.86 5.09
N ARG A 82 1.55 8.19 6.23
CA ARG A 82 2.44 7.06 6.52
C ARG A 82 1.84 5.78 5.90
N ALA A 83 2.59 4.68 5.98
CA ALA A 83 2.05 3.37 5.66
C ALA A 83 0.69 3.16 6.37
N THR A 84 -0.31 2.73 5.60
CA THR A 84 -1.65 2.48 6.15
C THR A 84 -1.63 1.20 6.99
N THR A 85 -2.48 1.14 8.01
CA THR A 85 -2.64 -0.08 8.81
C THR A 85 -3.43 -1.15 8.07
N SER A 86 -3.28 -2.42 8.48
CA SER A 86 -4.02 -3.57 7.92
C SER A 86 -5.51 -3.57 8.27
N ASP A 87 -5.97 -2.60 9.06
CA ASP A 87 -7.37 -2.53 9.50
C ASP A 87 -8.24 -1.77 8.50
N VAL A 88 -9.47 -2.22 8.34
CA VAL A 88 -10.51 -1.49 7.61
C VAL A 88 -10.95 -0.27 8.42
N LEU A 89 -11.32 0.80 7.75
CA LEU A 89 -11.95 1.94 8.41
C LEU A 89 -13.41 1.60 8.72
N ALA A 90 -13.81 1.76 9.97
CA ALA A 90 -15.18 1.65 10.42
C ALA A 90 -15.82 3.05 10.59
N LEU A 91 -17.14 3.14 10.50
CA LEU A 91 -17.83 4.41 10.77
C LEU A 91 -17.63 4.91 12.20
N THR A 92 -17.38 3.98 13.14
CA THR A 92 -17.08 4.29 14.55
C THR A 92 -15.72 4.95 14.75
N ASP A 93 -14.85 4.95 13.74
CA ASP A 93 -13.57 5.64 13.80
C ASP A 93 -13.73 7.16 13.61
N GLU A 94 -14.88 7.58 13.06
CA GLU A 94 -15.30 8.99 12.93
C GLU A 94 -14.24 9.92 12.32
N ILE A 95 -13.49 9.40 11.34
CA ILE A 95 -12.50 10.20 10.61
C ILE A 95 -13.21 11.25 9.77
N ARG A 96 -12.75 12.48 9.87
CA ARG A 96 -13.29 13.62 9.10
C ARG A 96 -12.19 14.36 8.38
N ILE A 97 -12.51 14.79 7.17
CA ILE A 97 -11.64 15.63 6.34
C ILE A 97 -12.45 16.88 6.00
N ASN A 98 -11.94 18.05 6.37
CA ASN A 98 -12.67 19.33 6.21
C ASN A 98 -14.11 19.22 6.71
N ASP A 99 -14.30 18.67 7.91
CA ASP A 99 -15.59 18.49 8.58
C ASP A 99 -16.52 17.45 7.94
N VAL A 100 -16.15 16.80 6.84
CA VAL A 100 -16.93 15.76 6.17
C VAL A 100 -16.50 14.38 6.66
N LEU A 101 -17.47 13.54 7.05
CA LEU A 101 -17.22 12.20 7.56
C LEU A 101 -16.77 11.26 6.43
N VAL A 102 -15.61 10.62 6.60
CA VAL A 102 -15.14 9.58 5.69
C VAL A 102 -15.92 8.27 5.94
N GLY A 103 -16.39 7.66 4.88
CA GLY A 103 -17.12 6.39 4.94
C GLY A 103 -16.25 5.22 5.37
N ALA A 104 -16.90 4.13 5.81
CA ALA A 104 -16.22 2.89 6.10
C ALA A 104 -15.61 2.25 4.85
N THR A 105 -14.50 1.53 5.01
CA THR A 105 -13.89 0.77 3.93
C THR A 105 -14.19 -0.71 4.05
N LYS A 106 -14.24 -1.44 2.93
CA LYS A 106 -14.40 -2.88 2.91
C LYS A 106 -13.06 -3.62 2.94
N LEU A 107 -12.02 -2.96 2.51
CA LEU A 107 -10.65 -3.46 2.45
C LEU A 107 -9.74 -2.53 3.23
N SER A 108 -8.61 -3.05 3.67
CA SER A 108 -7.61 -2.31 4.46
C SER A 108 -6.59 -1.56 3.59
N SER A 109 -6.57 -1.80 2.26
CA SER A 109 -5.60 -1.18 1.36
C SER A 109 -5.68 0.35 1.34
N ALA A 110 -4.58 1.01 0.99
CA ALA A 110 -4.55 2.46 0.81
C ALA A 110 -5.48 2.91 -0.33
N GLU A 111 -5.63 2.09 -1.39
CA GLU A 111 -6.63 2.27 -2.45
C GLU A 111 -8.04 2.41 -1.87
N ALA A 112 -8.46 1.46 -1.03
CA ALA A 112 -9.79 1.49 -0.44
C ALA A 112 -9.99 2.73 0.44
N LYS A 113 -8.97 3.13 1.19
CA LYS A 113 -8.99 4.34 2.03
C LYS A 113 -9.02 5.61 1.17
N ALA A 114 -8.20 5.67 0.13
CA ALA A 114 -8.24 6.77 -0.84
C ALA A 114 -9.60 6.85 -1.56
N ALA A 115 -10.18 5.71 -1.94
CA ALA A 115 -11.52 5.67 -2.54
C ALA A 115 -12.60 6.20 -1.59
N ALA A 116 -12.52 5.88 -0.29
CA ALA A 116 -13.45 6.40 0.72
C ALA A 116 -13.34 7.92 0.87
N ILE A 117 -12.11 8.48 0.80
CA ILE A 117 -11.89 9.93 0.79
C ILE A 117 -12.43 10.55 -0.50
N ASN A 118 -12.14 9.96 -1.65
CA ASN A 118 -12.59 10.47 -2.94
C ASN A 118 -14.11 10.45 -3.09
N ALA A 119 -14.79 9.54 -2.38
CA ALA A 119 -16.25 9.50 -2.34
C ALA A 119 -16.89 10.76 -1.73
N ILE A 120 -16.16 11.49 -0.90
CA ILE A 120 -16.59 12.74 -0.27
C ILE A 120 -15.87 13.97 -0.83
N SER A 121 -15.13 13.83 -1.92
CA SER A 121 -14.28 14.92 -2.46
C SER A 121 -15.06 16.17 -2.86
N ALA A 122 -16.28 16.01 -3.37
CA ALA A 122 -17.14 17.16 -3.73
C ALA A 122 -17.53 18.03 -2.52
N GLU A 123 -17.60 17.44 -1.33
CA GLU A 123 -18.00 18.11 -0.10
C GLU A 123 -16.79 18.55 0.73
N SER A 124 -15.77 17.71 0.78
CA SER A 124 -14.53 17.98 1.52
C SER A 124 -13.55 18.89 0.76
N GLY A 125 -13.65 18.95 -0.57
CA GLY A 125 -12.68 19.62 -1.43
C GLY A 125 -11.34 18.89 -1.54
N VAL A 126 -11.23 17.67 -1.01
CA VAL A 126 -9.97 16.92 -0.94
C VAL A 126 -10.03 15.70 -1.84
N THR A 127 -8.94 15.44 -2.57
CA THR A 127 -8.73 14.19 -3.30
C THR A 127 -7.58 13.40 -2.69
N ALA A 128 -7.64 12.09 -2.78
CA ALA A 128 -6.61 11.19 -2.32
C ALA A 128 -6.07 10.33 -3.49
N THR A 129 -4.78 10.15 -3.52
CA THR A 129 -4.11 9.20 -4.41
C THR A 129 -3.37 8.18 -3.57
N ALA A 130 -3.31 6.96 -4.05
CA ALA A 130 -2.59 5.88 -3.41
C ALA A 130 -1.79 5.11 -4.47
N THR A 131 -0.59 4.69 -4.13
CA THR A 131 0.22 3.83 -4.99
C THR A 131 0.99 2.85 -4.11
N THR A 132 1.41 1.71 -4.65
CA THR A 132 2.27 0.75 -3.93
C THR A 132 3.57 0.54 -4.63
N THR A 133 4.65 0.49 -3.87
CA THR A 133 5.95 0.07 -4.38
C THR A 133 6.55 -0.98 -3.45
N ALA A 134 6.97 -2.09 -4.02
CA ALA A 134 7.74 -3.12 -3.33
C ALA A 134 9.08 -3.32 -4.03
N PHE A 135 10.12 -3.57 -3.26
CA PHE A 135 11.41 -4.01 -3.76
C PHE A 135 11.68 -5.41 -3.25
N VAL A 136 12.00 -6.32 -4.14
CA VAL A 136 12.29 -7.72 -3.83
C VAL A 136 13.70 -8.04 -4.31
N ASP A 137 14.52 -8.57 -3.42
CA ASP A 137 15.81 -9.15 -3.79
C ASP A 137 15.57 -10.58 -4.30
N LEU A 138 16.07 -10.89 -5.48
CA LEU A 138 15.91 -12.19 -6.09
C LEU A 138 17.26 -12.89 -6.14
N ASN A 139 17.34 -14.07 -5.54
CA ASN A 139 18.51 -14.93 -5.68
C ASN A 139 18.27 -15.93 -6.84
N PHE A 140 19.11 -15.86 -7.86
CA PHE A 140 19.07 -16.77 -8.99
C PHE A 140 20.00 -17.99 -8.72
N ASP A 141 19.59 -18.87 -7.80
CA ASP A 141 20.30 -20.11 -7.58
C ASP A 141 19.93 -21.11 -8.69
N GLN A 142 20.94 -21.52 -9.45
CA GLN A 142 20.77 -22.42 -10.60
C GLN A 142 20.40 -23.87 -10.19
N ASP A 143 20.57 -24.23 -8.93
CA ASP A 143 20.18 -25.54 -8.39
C ASP A 143 18.73 -25.55 -7.87
N ALA A 144 18.06 -24.43 -7.99
CA ALA A 144 16.71 -24.24 -7.52
C ALA A 144 15.67 -25.03 -8.32
N THR A 145 14.79 -25.71 -7.62
CA THR A 145 13.70 -26.50 -8.20
C THR A 145 12.39 -25.71 -8.35
N ALA A 146 12.36 -24.46 -7.92
CA ALA A 146 11.19 -23.60 -8.08
C ALA A 146 11.01 -23.21 -9.54
N THR A 147 9.81 -23.40 -10.02
CA THR A 147 9.43 -23.07 -11.40
C THR A 147 8.50 -21.88 -11.49
N SER A 148 7.91 -21.44 -10.37
CA SER A 148 6.97 -20.34 -10.31
C SER A 148 6.84 -19.76 -8.90
N PHE A 149 6.42 -18.53 -8.80
CA PHE A 149 5.85 -17.89 -7.60
C PHE A 149 4.58 -17.14 -7.99
N GLU A 150 3.77 -16.74 -7.03
CA GLU A 150 2.54 -15.99 -7.34
C GLU A 150 2.69 -14.52 -7.04
N VAL A 151 2.16 -13.68 -7.91
CA VAL A 151 1.94 -12.25 -7.69
C VAL A 151 0.45 -11.98 -7.83
N ASN A 152 -0.17 -11.45 -6.79
CA ASN A 152 -1.61 -11.19 -6.72
C ASN A 152 -2.45 -12.44 -7.10
N GLY A 153 -2.01 -13.62 -6.65
CA GLY A 153 -2.69 -14.89 -6.91
C GLY A 153 -2.51 -15.45 -8.33
N THR A 154 -1.64 -14.86 -9.13
CA THR A 154 -1.31 -15.34 -10.48
C THR A 154 0.09 -15.92 -10.49
N ALA A 155 0.23 -17.16 -10.92
CA ALA A 155 1.52 -17.83 -11.03
C ALA A 155 2.39 -17.20 -12.12
N ILE A 156 3.60 -16.84 -11.76
CA ILE A 156 4.64 -16.33 -12.65
C ILE A 156 5.63 -17.47 -12.88
N ASP A 157 5.70 -17.94 -14.10
CA ASP A 157 6.71 -18.94 -14.50
C ASP A 157 8.08 -18.27 -14.55
N VAL A 158 9.00 -18.77 -13.75
CA VAL A 158 10.38 -18.25 -13.68
C VAL A 158 11.39 -19.28 -14.19
N ASN A 159 10.90 -20.34 -14.81
CA ASN A 159 11.74 -21.40 -15.35
C ASN A 159 12.66 -20.83 -16.44
N ALA A 160 13.96 -21.08 -16.29
CA ALA A 160 14.99 -20.55 -17.18
C ALA A 160 15.18 -19.01 -17.21
N LEU A 161 14.56 -18.27 -16.29
CA LEU A 161 14.87 -16.84 -16.11
C LEU A 161 16.18 -16.71 -15.31
N ASN A 162 17.04 -15.78 -15.75
CA ASN A 162 18.39 -15.65 -15.17
C ASN A 162 18.69 -14.20 -14.74
N SER A 163 17.72 -13.33 -14.82
CA SER A 163 17.89 -11.93 -14.42
C SER A 163 16.61 -11.34 -13.85
N VAL A 164 16.76 -10.32 -13.00
CA VAL A 164 15.63 -9.53 -12.49
C VAL A 164 14.81 -8.92 -13.63
N SER A 165 15.46 -8.54 -14.73
CA SER A 165 14.79 -7.99 -15.90
C SER A 165 13.88 -9.01 -16.58
N ASP A 166 14.29 -10.28 -16.66
CA ASP A 166 13.47 -11.35 -17.25
C ASP A 166 12.24 -11.62 -16.36
N VAL A 167 12.43 -11.66 -15.04
CA VAL A 167 11.33 -11.80 -14.08
C VAL A 167 10.37 -10.62 -14.17
N ALA A 168 10.87 -9.39 -14.26
CA ALA A 168 10.03 -8.21 -14.45
C ALA A 168 9.23 -8.29 -15.75
N ALA A 169 9.83 -8.76 -16.84
CA ALA A 169 9.15 -8.95 -18.11
C ALA A 169 8.05 -10.03 -18.02
N ALA A 170 8.31 -11.13 -17.34
CA ALA A 170 7.33 -12.20 -17.11
C ALA A 170 6.12 -11.69 -16.31
N ILE A 171 6.34 -10.93 -15.22
CA ILE A 171 5.28 -10.32 -14.42
C ILE A 171 4.45 -9.34 -15.28
N ASN A 172 5.11 -8.48 -16.06
CA ASN A 172 4.42 -7.53 -16.93
C ASN A 172 3.60 -8.22 -18.02
N THR A 173 4.09 -9.38 -18.50
CA THR A 173 3.36 -10.18 -19.50
C THR A 173 2.13 -10.85 -18.91
N ALA A 174 2.19 -11.25 -17.65
CA ALA A 174 1.08 -11.86 -16.92
C ALA A 174 -0.04 -10.86 -16.56
N ASP A 175 0.21 -9.55 -16.68
CA ASP A 175 -0.76 -8.46 -16.43
C ASP A 175 -1.50 -8.58 -15.09
N VAL A 176 -0.75 -8.77 -14.03
CA VAL A 176 -1.27 -9.04 -12.67
C VAL A 176 -1.65 -7.78 -11.89
N GLY A 177 -1.90 -6.66 -12.56
CA GLY A 177 -2.24 -5.38 -11.95
C GLY A 177 -1.04 -4.62 -11.38
N VAL A 178 0.16 -5.18 -11.48
CA VAL A 178 1.43 -4.57 -11.01
C VAL A 178 2.36 -4.33 -12.18
N LYS A 179 3.08 -3.22 -12.14
CA LYS A 179 4.18 -2.97 -13.06
C LYS A 179 5.50 -3.39 -12.42
N ALA A 180 6.24 -4.25 -13.10
CA ALA A 180 7.54 -4.75 -12.63
C ALA A 180 8.68 -4.12 -13.43
N THR A 181 9.76 -3.75 -12.73
CA THR A 181 11.01 -3.25 -13.34
C THR A 181 12.21 -3.72 -12.53
N ALA A 182 13.36 -3.87 -13.18
CA ALA A 182 14.61 -4.02 -12.46
C ALA A 182 15.08 -2.64 -11.99
N SER A 183 15.45 -2.53 -10.70
CA SER A 183 16.05 -1.31 -10.16
C SER A 183 17.54 -1.20 -10.56
N THR A 184 18.13 -0.03 -10.37
CA THR A 184 19.57 0.20 -10.57
C THR A 184 20.44 -0.59 -9.60
N GLU A 185 19.87 -1.03 -8.49
CA GLU A 185 20.53 -1.82 -7.45
C GLU A 185 20.38 -3.33 -7.67
N GLY A 186 19.72 -3.72 -8.77
CA GLY A 186 19.49 -5.13 -9.10
C GLY A 186 18.28 -5.76 -8.39
N LEU A 187 17.45 -4.97 -7.74
CA LEU A 187 16.21 -5.43 -7.09
C LEU A 187 15.06 -5.46 -8.10
N LEU A 188 14.12 -6.37 -7.89
CA LEU A 188 12.82 -6.34 -8.57
C LEU A 188 11.96 -5.26 -7.90
N LYS A 189 11.60 -4.22 -8.64
CA LYS A 189 10.63 -3.22 -8.21
C LYS A 189 9.26 -3.59 -8.75
N LEU A 190 8.29 -3.73 -7.86
CA LEU A 190 6.87 -3.91 -8.18
C LEU A 190 6.14 -2.60 -7.84
N PHE A 191 5.28 -2.16 -8.74
CA PHE A 191 4.54 -0.91 -8.61
C PHE A 191 3.08 -1.10 -9.00
N ASP A 192 2.18 -0.74 -8.10
CA ASP A 192 0.75 -0.62 -8.34
C ASP A 192 0.34 0.85 -8.29
N ALA A 193 -0.09 1.38 -9.43
CA ALA A 193 -0.48 2.78 -9.58
C ALA A 193 -1.90 3.08 -9.03
N GLY A 194 -2.71 2.04 -8.85
CA GLY A 194 -4.08 2.19 -8.31
C GLY A 194 -4.13 2.13 -6.81
N GLY A 195 -3.05 1.69 -6.21
CA GLY A 195 -3.04 1.61 -4.79
C GLY A 195 -3.57 0.29 -4.20
N GLY A 196 -3.72 -0.83 -4.93
CA GLY A 196 -4.08 -2.16 -4.45
C GLY A 196 -2.95 -2.85 -3.68
N ASN A 197 -3.25 -3.87 -2.90
CA ASN A 197 -2.24 -4.67 -2.23
C ASN A 197 -1.41 -5.44 -3.26
N ILE A 198 -0.10 -5.50 -3.04
CA ILE A 198 0.76 -6.43 -3.76
C ILE A 198 0.98 -7.65 -2.86
N THR A 199 0.46 -8.79 -3.30
CA THR A 199 0.67 -10.06 -2.60
C THR A 199 1.70 -10.88 -3.37
N ILE A 200 2.73 -11.35 -2.66
CA ILE A 200 3.72 -12.26 -3.21
C ILE A 200 3.60 -13.56 -2.42
N ASP A 201 3.28 -14.66 -3.11
CA ASP A 201 3.21 -15.98 -2.49
C ASP A 201 4.32 -16.86 -3.05
N LEU A 202 5.18 -17.32 -2.13
CA LEU A 202 6.36 -18.14 -2.41
C LEU A 202 6.14 -19.61 -2.05
N THR A 203 4.89 -20.06 -1.90
CA THR A 203 4.55 -21.44 -1.51
C THR A 203 4.90 -22.51 -2.55
N ALA A 204 5.24 -22.10 -3.76
CA ALA A 204 5.97 -22.98 -4.68
C ALA A 204 7.47 -23.03 -4.26
N PRO A 205 8.19 -24.13 -4.48
CA PRO A 205 9.46 -24.39 -3.79
C PRO A 205 10.49 -23.25 -3.94
N THR A 206 11.01 -22.89 -2.82
CA THR A 206 11.83 -21.82 -2.27
C THR A 206 13.15 -21.48 -2.96
N ALA A 207 13.23 -21.40 -4.25
CA ALA A 207 14.50 -21.36 -4.93
C ALA A 207 14.97 -20.01 -5.46
N TYR A 208 14.15 -18.97 -5.42
CA TYR A 208 14.49 -17.70 -6.06
C TYR A 208 14.57 -16.49 -5.12
N VAL A 209 14.46 -16.69 -3.80
CA VAL A 209 14.50 -15.56 -2.89
C VAL A 209 15.59 -15.77 -1.83
N ALA A 210 16.52 -14.85 -1.76
CA ALA A 210 17.66 -14.86 -0.81
C ALA A 210 17.27 -14.30 0.55
#